data_3efec9b2020cdaad9239e1b46d2b3286
#
_entry.id   3efec9b2020cdaad9239e1b46d2b3286
#
_cell.length_a   1.000
_cell.length_b   1.000
_cell.length_c   1.000
_cell.angle_alpha   90.00
_cell.angle_beta   90.00
_cell.angle_gamma   90.00
#
_symmetry.space_group_name_H-M   'P 1'
#
loop_
_entity.id
_entity.type
_entity.pdbx_description
1 polymer ?
#
loop_
_entity_poly.entity_id
_entity_poly.type
_entity_poly.pdbx_seq_one_letter_code
_entity_poly.pdbx_strand_id
1 'polypeptide(L)'
;NAVKEDIRRSLLKRRRSLSEKVLKPVSSEINTHLANEIQNRDLKRILLYQSIDNEPSIKETIELAWQKDIEVYIPKVISKEKMIINRLRKNSSHSKNKFGIKESNDSDTVELNEIDLAVLPLVGIDINGFRLGYGGGYYDRFFNQGSELSKKPFIIGTGYACLLYTSPSPRDLH
;
A
#
# COMPACT_ATOMS: atom_id res chain seq x y z
N ASN A 1 13.78 -10.25 12.79
CA ASN A 1 13.40 -10.91 14.02
C ASN A 1 12.52 -12.14 13.67
N ALA A 2 12.89 -13.33 14.22
CA ALA A 2 12.23 -14.59 13.92
C ALA A 2 10.74 -14.61 14.29
N VAL A 3 10.37 -14.01 15.41
CA VAL A 3 8.97 -13.92 15.87
C VAL A 3 8.13 -13.11 14.87
N LYS A 4 8.67 -12.01 14.42
CA LYS A 4 8.04 -11.12 13.46
C LYS A 4 7.82 -11.81 12.11
N GLU A 5 8.83 -12.56 11.65
CA GLU A 5 8.73 -13.36 10.42
C GLU A 5 7.68 -14.48 10.53
N ASP A 6 7.60 -15.15 11.66
CA ASP A 6 6.61 -16.20 11.90
C ASP A 6 5.19 -15.62 11.89
N ILE A 7 5.00 -14.46 12.50
CA ILE A 7 3.71 -13.75 12.50
C ILE A 7 3.32 -13.38 11.05
N ARG A 8 4.25 -12.80 10.29
CA ARG A 8 4.01 -12.46 8.87
C ARG A 8 3.58 -13.67 8.06
N ARG A 9 4.32 -14.75 8.18
CA ARG A 9 4.04 -15.98 7.43
C ARG A 9 2.65 -16.52 7.76
N SER A 10 2.29 -16.55 9.04
CA SER A 10 0.99 -17.00 9.49
C SER A 10 -0.13 -16.11 8.96
N LEU A 11 0.02 -14.79 9.03
CA LEU A 11 -0.99 -13.84 8.55
C LEU A 11 -1.13 -13.88 7.04
N LEU A 12 -0.02 -14.01 6.31
CA LEU A 12 -0.07 -14.14 4.84
C LEU A 12 -0.81 -15.43 4.44
N LYS A 13 -0.56 -16.53 5.13
CA LYS A 13 -1.26 -17.78 4.89
C LYS A 13 -2.76 -17.63 5.12
N ARG A 14 -3.17 -16.97 6.22
CA ARG A 14 -4.57 -16.71 6.51
C ARG A 14 -5.20 -15.83 5.44
N ARG A 15 -4.52 -14.77 5.01
CA ARG A 15 -5.04 -13.90 3.97
C ARG A 15 -5.24 -14.63 2.65
N ARG A 16 -4.30 -15.46 2.25
CA ARG A 16 -4.40 -16.26 1.02
C ARG A 16 -5.55 -17.26 1.05
N SER A 17 -5.98 -17.66 2.24
CA SER A 17 -7.11 -18.58 2.41
C SER A 17 -8.48 -17.90 2.45
N LEU A 18 -8.53 -16.56 2.49
CA LEU A 18 -9.79 -15.83 2.55
C LEU A 18 -10.58 -16.00 1.26
N SER A 19 -11.89 -16.20 1.41
CA SER A 19 -12.80 -16.31 0.27
C SER A 19 -13.29 -14.95 -0.20
N GLU A 20 -13.84 -14.89 -1.41
CA GLU A 20 -14.45 -13.69 -1.97
C GLU A 20 -15.58 -13.12 -1.07
N LYS A 21 -16.25 -13.97 -0.31
CA LYS A 21 -17.27 -13.53 0.65
C LYS A 21 -16.72 -12.62 1.73
N VAL A 22 -15.43 -12.78 2.08
CA VAL A 22 -14.73 -11.94 3.05
C VAL A 22 -14.05 -10.77 2.34
N LEU A 23 -13.35 -11.06 1.24
CA LEU A 23 -12.53 -10.06 0.52
C LEU A 23 -13.36 -8.93 -0.05
N LYS A 24 -14.47 -9.26 -0.68
CA LYS A 24 -15.27 -8.30 -1.45
C LYS A 24 -15.94 -7.23 -0.56
N PRO A 25 -16.62 -7.59 0.55
CA PRO A 25 -17.21 -6.57 1.43
C PRO A 25 -16.16 -5.67 2.08
N VAL A 26 -15.02 -6.22 2.49
CA VAL A 26 -13.96 -5.44 3.12
C VAL A 26 -13.33 -4.48 2.12
N SER A 27 -13.05 -4.93 0.90
CA SER A 27 -12.54 -4.07 -0.16
C SER A 27 -13.52 -2.94 -0.47
N SER A 28 -14.81 -3.23 -0.55
CA SER A 28 -15.84 -2.22 -0.79
C SER A 28 -15.85 -1.16 0.32
N GLU A 29 -15.77 -1.57 1.57
CA GLU A 29 -15.74 -0.66 2.72
C GLU A 29 -14.48 0.22 2.69
N ILE A 30 -13.32 -0.37 2.40
CA ILE A 30 -12.06 0.37 2.28
C ILE A 30 -12.17 1.42 1.17
N ASN A 31 -12.68 1.05 0.00
CA ASN A 31 -12.83 2.00 -1.10
C ASN A 31 -13.81 3.14 -0.75
N THR A 32 -14.85 2.87 0.02
CA THR A 32 -15.76 3.89 0.50
C THR A 32 -15.05 4.90 1.41
N HIS A 33 -14.25 4.41 2.35
CA HIS A 33 -13.45 5.27 3.23
C HIS A 33 -12.42 6.10 2.44
N LEU A 34 -11.75 5.48 1.48
CA LEU A 34 -10.77 6.19 0.66
C LEU A 34 -11.42 7.24 -0.23
N ALA A 35 -12.63 6.97 -0.74
CA ALA A 35 -13.39 7.96 -1.50
C ALA A 35 -13.70 9.20 -0.65
N ASN A 36 -14.08 9.03 0.61
CA ASN A 36 -14.30 10.13 1.52
C ASN A 36 -13.02 10.96 1.74
N GLU A 37 -11.89 10.30 1.94
CA GLU A 37 -10.60 10.99 2.10
C GLU A 37 -10.23 11.79 0.85
N ILE A 38 -10.44 11.22 -0.33
CA ILE A 38 -10.15 11.89 -1.61
C ILE A 38 -11.06 13.10 -1.81
N GLN A 39 -12.34 13.00 -1.44
CA GLN A 39 -13.30 14.09 -1.60
C GLN A 39 -13.06 15.24 -0.62
N ASN A 40 -12.54 14.94 0.56
CA ASN A 40 -12.36 15.92 1.64
C ASN A 40 -10.97 16.56 1.64
N ARG A 41 -10.09 16.20 0.71
CA ARG A 41 -8.74 16.73 0.59
C ARG A 41 -8.50 17.32 -0.78
N ASP A 42 -7.66 18.32 -0.85
CA ASP A 42 -7.18 18.89 -2.10
C ASP A 42 -5.93 18.11 -2.53
N LEU A 43 -6.13 17.11 -3.37
CA LEU A 43 -5.06 16.18 -3.78
C LEU A 43 -4.71 16.37 -5.24
N LYS A 44 -3.42 16.50 -5.52
CA LYS A 44 -2.88 16.48 -6.88
C LYS A 44 -2.30 15.13 -7.25
N ARG A 45 -1.56 14.51 -6.33
CA ARG A 45 -0.83 13.26 -6.57
C ARG A 45 -1.03 12.30 -5.44
N ILE A 46 -1.40 11.08 -5.77
CA ILE A 46 -1.60 10.01 -4.80
C ILE A 46 -0.75 8.79 -5.16
N LEU A 47 -0.19 8.15 -4.14
CA LEU A 47 0.51 6.89 -4.27
C LEU A 47 -0.44 5.79 -3.82
N LEU A 48 -0.79 4.89 -4.73
CA LEU A 48 -1.67 3.76 -4.48
C LEU A 48 -0.93 2.46 -4.77
N TYR A 49 -1.61 1.34 -4.69
CA TYR A 49 -1.04 0.04 -5.04
C TYR A 49 -2.05 -0.74 -5.89
N GLN A 50 -1.54 -1.69 -6.65
CA GLN A 50 -2.36 -2.70 -7.32
C GLN A 50 -2.32 -3.98 -6.47
N SER A 51 -3.49 -4.46 -6.07
CA SER A 51 -3.59 -5.58 -5.13
C SER A 51 -3.03 -6.88 -5.70
N ILE A 52 -2.30 -7.60 -4.85
CA ILE A 52 -1.80 -8.95 -5.12
C ILE A 52 -2.06 -9.82 -3.89
N ASP A 53 -2.00 -11.14 -4.04
CA ASP A 53 -2.08 -12.09 -2.93
C ASP A 53 -3.24 -11.82 -1.97
N ASN A 54 -4.44 -11.58 -2.49
CA ASN A 54 -5.62 -11.26 -1.69
C ASN A 54 -5.49 -9.98 -0.84
N GLU A 55 -4.61 -9.05 -1.19
CA GLU A 55 -4.66 -7.71 -0.61
C GLU A 55 -6.01 -7.07 -0.88
N PRO A 56 -6.50 -6.18 0.01
CA PRO A 56 -7.72 -5.45 -0.29
C PRO A 56 -7.59 -4.71 -1.62
N SER A 57 -8.54 -4.92 -2.52
CA SER A 57 -8.54 -4.25 -3.82
C SER A 57 -8.96 -2.80 -3.67
N ILE A 58 -8.14 -1.90 -4.19
CA ILE A 58 -8.45 -0.47 -4.26
C ILE A 58 -8.63 0.02 -5.69
N LYS A 59 -9.03 -0.89 -6.58
CA LYS A 59 -9.26 -0.58 -8.00
C LYS A 59 -10.27 0.56 -8.17
N GLU A 60 -11.35 0.55 -7.39
CA GLU A 60 -12.36 1.61 -7.44
C GLU A 60 -11.79 2.98 -7.04
N THR A 61 -10.87 2.99 -6.08
CA THR A 61 -10.18 4.20 -5.65
C THR A 61 -9.28 4.75 -6.76
N ILE A 62 -8.57 3.87 -7.47
CA ILE A 62 -7.74 4.25 -8.62
C ILE A 62 -8.62 4.89 -9.71
N GLU A 63 -9.75 4.25 -10.04
CA GLU A 63 -10.70 4.76 -11.02
C GLU A 63 -11.26 6.14 -10.61
N LEU A 64 -11.64 6.30 -9.35
CA LEU A 64 -12.13 7.57 -8.83
C LEU A 64 -11.09 8.67 -8.95
N ALA A 65 -9.84 8.38 -8.63
CA ALA A 65 -8.74 9.34 -8.74
C ALA A 65 -8.58 9.82 -10.18
N TRP A 66 -8.60 8.90 -11.14
CA TRP A 66 -8.54 9.27 -12.56
C TRP A 66 -9.73 10.13 -12.99
N GLN A 67 -10.95 9.81 -12.52
CA GLN A 67 -12.14 10.59 -12.83
C GLN A 67 -12.04 12.03 -12.31
N LYS A 68 -11.31 12.23 -11.23
CA LYS A 68 -11.11 13.55 -10.60
C LYS A 68 -9.86 14.26 -11.10
N ASP A 69 -9.19 13.75 -12.12
CA ASP A 69 -7.94 14.27 -12.64
C ASP A 69 -6.81 14.33 -11.61
N ILE A 70 -6.84 13.41 -10.64
CA ILE A 70 -5.76 13.24 -9.67
C ILE A 70 -4.73 12.30 -10.30
N GLU A 71 -3.46 12.67 -10.25
CA GLU A 71 -2.38 11.83 -10.76
C GLU A 71 -2.17 10.63 -9.83
N VAL A 72 -2.20 9.43 -10.42
CA VAL A 72 -2.00 8.18 -9.70
C VAL A 72 -0.61 7.65 -9.95
N TYR A 73 0.04 7.23 -8.88
CA TYR A 73 1.37 6.60 -8.90
C TYR A 73 1.32 5.28 -8.16
N ILE A 74 2.18 4.35 -8.54
CA ILE A 74 2.35 3.07 -7.86
C ILE A 74 3.83 2.83 -7.60
N PRO A 75 4.18 2.02 -6.59
CA PRO A 75 5.57 1.71 -6.32
C PRO A 75 6.15 0.81 -7.41
N LYS A 76 7.44 1.04 -7.71
CA LYS A 76 8.21 0.18 -8.59
C LYS A 76 9.53 -0.16 -7.93
N VAL A 77 9.80 -1.45 -7.77
CA VAL A 77 11.05 -1.93 -7.17
C VAL A 77 12.14 -1.98 -8.23
N ILE A 78 13.21 -1.23 -8.01
CA ILE A 78 14.37 -1.17 -8.90
C ILE A 78 15.44 -2.16 -8.47
N SER A 79 15.66 -2.30 -7.17
CA SER A 79 16.66 -3.21 -6.58
C SER A 79 16.19 -3.66 -5.21
N LYS A 80 17.00 -4.47 -4.52
CA LYS A 80 16.68 -4.92 -3.15
C LYS A 80 16.48 -3.76 -2.16
N GLU A 81 17.08 -2.62 -2.45
CA GLU A 81 17.09 -1.48 -1.52
C GLU A 81 16.41 -0.24 -2.07
N LYS A 82 16.03 -0.26 -3.34
CA LYS A 82 15.50 0.94 -4.01
C LYS A 82 14.12 0.71 -4.61
N MET A 83 13.21 1.59 -4.24
CA MET A 83 11.87 1.69 -4.79
C MET A 83 11.66 3.10 -5.33
N ILE A 84 11.00 3.22 -6.47
CA ILE A 84 10.62 4.51 -7.05
C ILE A 84 9.11 4.61 -7.13
N ILE A 85 8.63 5.82 -7.30
CA ILE A 85 7.21 6.14 -7.46
C ILE A 85 6.94 6.40 -8.93
N ASN A 86 6.19 5.50 -9.57
CA ASN A 86 6.02 5.47 -11.01
C ASN A 86 4.56 5.78 -11.37
N ARG A 87 4.36 6.55 -12.43
CA ARG A 87 3.04 6.96 -12.87
C ARG A 87 2.19 5.77 -13.32
N LEU A 88 0.94 5.76 -12.92
CA LEU A 88 -0.06 4.83 -13.42
C LEU A 88 -1.17 5.63 -14.13
N ARG A 89 -1.19 5.57 -15.45
CA ARG A 89 -2.26 6.12 -16.26
C ARG A 89 -3.22 5.00 -16.68
N LYS A 90 -4.41 5.37 -17.06
CA LYS A 90 -5.42 4.42 -17.51
C LYS A 90 -4.94 3.57 -18.68
N ASN A 91 -4.11 4.14 -19.54
CA ASN A 91 -3.54 3.46 -20.72
C ASN A 91 -2.09 3.00 -20.51
N SER A 92 -1.54 3.05 -19.30
CA SER A 92 -0.19 2.58 -19.04
C SER A 92 -0.07 1.08 -19.30
N SER A 93 0.96 0.66 -20.03
CA SER A 93 1.29 -0.76 -20.16
C SER A 93 1.93 -1.27 -18.87
N HIS A 94 1.91 -2.58 -18.69
CA HIS A 94 2.43 -3.23 -17.50
C HIS A 94 3.40 -4.35 -17.86
N SER A 95 4.36 -4.57 -16.97
CA SER A 95 5.24 -5.74 -16.99
C SER A 95 5.26 -6.37 -15.60
N LYS A 96 5.49 -7.68 -15.53
CA LYS A 96 5.70 -8.36 -14.25
C LYS A 96 7.18 -8.31 -13.89
N ASN A 97 7.47 -7.97 -12.63
CA ASN A 97 8.84 -8.05 -12.13
C ASN A 97 9.21 -9.51 -11.79
N LYS A 98 10.43 -9.73 -11.30
CA LYS A 98 10.92 -11.07 -10.95
C LYS A 98 10.11 -11.76 -9.85
N PHE A 99 9.31 -11.02 -9.08
CA PHE A 99 8.42 -11.56 -8.05
C PHE A 99 7.00 -11.78 -8.56
N GLY A 100 6.75 -11.58 -9.85
CA GLY A 100 5.42 -11.69 -10.45
C GLY A 100 4.51 -10.49 -10.18
N ILE A 101 5.04 -9.42 -9.59
CA ILE A 101 4.27 -8.21 -9.29
C ILE A 101 4.16 -7.35 -10.54
N LYS A 102 2.95 -6.91 -10.82
CA LYS A 102 2.64 -6.05 -11.96
C LYS A 102 3.11 -4.63 -11.71
N GLU A 103 3.95 -4.11 -12.59
CA GLU A 103 4.49 -2.76 -12.51
C GLU A 103 4.16 -1.97 -13.76
N SER A 104 3.95 -0.66 -13.62
CA SER A 104 3.69 0.23 -14.75
C SER A 104 4.98 0.47 -15.55
N ASN A 105 4.86 0.47 -16.87
CA ASN A 105 5.95 0.83 -17.79
C ASN A 105 5.97 2.33 -18.12
N ASP A 106 5.15 3.12 -17.47
CA ASP A 106 5.16 4.58 -17.67
C ASP A 106 6.52 5.14 -17.28
N SER A 107 7.01 6.13 -18.00
CA SER A 107 8.33 6.72 -17.78
C SER A 107 8.33 7.82 -16.72
N ASP A 108 7.15 8.34 -16.38
CA ASP A 108 7.05 9.45 -15.43
C ASP A 108 7.18 8.96 -14.00
N THR A 109 8.03 9.64 -13.24
CA THR A 109 8.25 9.37 -11.82
C THR A 109 8.17 10.67 -11.04
N VAL A 110 7.94 10.57 -9.74
CA VAL A 110 7.96 11.70 -8.82
C VAL A 110 8.71 11.33 -7.55
N GLU A 111 9.11 12.34 -6.80
CA GLU A 111 9.69 12.17 -5.48
C GLU A 111 8.60 12.10 -4.41
N LEU A 112 8.95 11.54 -3.26
CA LEU A 112 7.99 11.37 -2.16
C LEU A 112 7.37 12.68 -1.70
N ASN A 113 8.13 13.78 -1.70
CA ASN A 113 7.63 15.09 -1.28
C ASN A 113 6.59 15.68 -2.24
N GLU A 114 6.40 15.08 -3.40
CA GLU A 114 5.37 15.49 -4.37
C GLU A 114 4.06 14.73 -4.19
N ILE A 115 4.03 13.71 -3.33
CA ILE A 115 2.84 12.90 -3.05
C ILE A 115 2.07 13.51 -1.88
N ASP A 116 0.77 13.71 -2.08
CA ASP A 116 -0.12 14.28 -1.07
C ASP A 116 -0.71 13.22 -0.16
N LEU A 117 -1.07 12.06 -0.71
CA LEU A 117 -1.66 10.93 0.01
C LEU A 117 -1.03 9.64 -0.48
N ALA A 118 -0.64 8.77 0.46
CA ALA A 118 -0.15 7.42 0.14
C ALA A 118 -1.02 6.38 0.82
N VAL A 119 -1.46 5.38 0.05
CA VAL A 119 -2.23 4.24 0.55
C VAL A 119 -1.38 2.98 0.37
N LEU A 120 -1.12 2.28 1.45
CA LEU A 120 -0.19 1.15 1.48
C LEU A 120 -0.88 -0.11 2.00
N PRO A 121 -0.60 -1.29 1.41
CA PRO A 121 -1.11 -2.54 1.94
C PRO A 121 -0.32 -2.97 3.17
N LEU A 122 -1.04 -3.50 4.18
CA LEU A 122 -0.45 -4.03 5.40
C LEU A 122 -0.73 -5.53 5.48
N VAL A 123 0.22 -6.28 6.04
CA VAL A 123 0.03 -7.72 6.31
C VAL A 123 -0.88 -7.91 7.51
N GLY A 124 -0.71 -7.11 8.54
CA GLY A 124 -1.54 -7.19 9.73
C GLY A 124 -1.46 -5.92 10.57
N ILE A 125 -2.37 -5.83 11.52
CA ILE A 125 -2.47 -4.75 12.47
C ILE A 125 -2.59 -5.36 13.86
N ASP A 126 -1.75 -4.92 14.79
CA ASP A 126 -1.80 -5.32 16.18
C ASP A 126 -2.98 -4.62 16.87
N ILE A 127 -3.48 -5.20 17.96
CA ILE A 127 -4.61 -4.65 18.73
C ILE A 127 -4.31 -3.26 19.30
N ASN A 128 -3.04 -2.91 19.42
CA ASN A 128 -2.60 -1.58 19.85
C ASN A 128 -2.35 -0.63 18.69
N GLY A 129 -2.70 -1.02 17.46
CA GLY A 129 -2.56 -0.18 16.28
C GLY A 129 -1.22 -0.21 15.59
N PHE A 130 -0.27 -1.03 16.05
CA PHE A 130 1.01 -1.19 15.36
C PHE A 130 0.84 -1.97 14.07
N ARG A 131 1.55 -1.54 13.03
CA ARG A 131 1.42 -2.10 11.69
C ARG A 131 2.50 -3.12 11.42
N LEU A 132 2.14 -4.19 10.73
CA LEU A 132 3.07 -5.19 10.24
C LEU A 132 3.11 -5.16 8.72
N GLY A 133 4.27 -4.83 8.16
CA GLY A 133 4.50 -4.83 6.72
C GLY A 133 5.02 -6.16 6.20
N TYR A 134 5.50 -6.16 4.96
CA TYR A 134 5.94 -7.37 4.25
C TYR A 134 7.34 -7.86 4.64
N GLY A 135 8.10 -7.11 5.42
CA GLY A 135 9.42 -7.53 5.89
C GLY A 135 10.60 -7.13 5.00
N GLY A 136 10.35 -6.72 3.76
CA GLY A 136 11.38 -6.24 2.86
C GLY A 136 11.92 -4.84 3.20
N GLY A 137 11.19 -4.10 4.02
CA GLY A 137 11.58 -2.77 4.46
C GLY A 137 11.52 -1.69 3.39
N TYR A 138 10.98 -1.98 2.21
CA TYR A 138 10.92 -1.01 1.10
C TYR A 138 10.17 0.26 1.49
N TYR A 139 8.96 0.11 2.04
CA TYR A 139 8.14 1.25 2.45
C TYR A 139 8.76 1.98 3.63
N ASP A 140 9.29 1.25 4.60
CA ASP A 140 9.93 1.87 5.77
C ASP A 140 11.16 2.68 5.36
N ARG A 141 12.03 2.11 4.54
CA ARG A 141 13.21 2.83 4.03
C ARG A 141 12.82 4.05 3.19
N PHE A 142 11.81 3.86 2.35
CA PHE A 142 11.34 4.91 1.46
C PHE A 142 10.77 6.10 2.24
N PHE A 143 9.91 5.84 3.23
CA PHE A 143 9.32 6.90 4.04
C PHE A 143 10.28 7.46 5.09
N ASN A 144 11.27 6.69 5.53
CA ASN A 144 12.30 7.20 6.43
C ASN A 144 13.23 8.19 5.75
N GLN A 145 13.50 8.03 4.44
CA GLN A 145 14.19 9.06 3.67
C GLN A 145 13.43 10.38 3.68
N GLY A 146 12.12 10.30 3.85
CA GLY A 146 11.25 11.47 3.97
C GLY A 146 11.33 12.19 5.32
N SER A 147 12.04 11.68 6.32
CA SER A 147 12.14 12.35 7.63
C SER A 147 12.78 13.74 7.55
N GLU A 148 13.60 13.96 6.54
CA GLU A 148 14.26 15.23 6.26
C GLU A 148 13.46 16.13 5.31
N LEU A 149 12.34 15.65 4.77
CA LEU A 149 11.53 16.39 3.82
C LEU A 149 10.68 17.43 4.54
N SER A 150 10.55 18.59 3.93
CA SER A 150 9.67 19.67 4.40
C SER A 150 8.19 19.31 4.31
N LYS A 151 7.84 18.40 3.39
CA LYS A 151 6.47 17.92 3.18
C LYS A 151 6.46 16.40 3.16
N LYS A 152 5.58 15.82 3.99
CA LYS A 152 5.34 14.37 4.01
C LYS A 152 3.93 14.09 3.56
N PRO A 153 3.69 12.99 2.81
CA PRO A 153 2.33 12.59 2.46
C PRO A 153 1.56 12.15 3.70
N PHE A 154 0.24 12.29 3.64
CA PHE A 154 -0.64 11.62 4.58
C PHE A 154 -0.67 10.13 4.22
N ILE A 155 -0.48 9.25 5.19
CA ILE A 155 -0.34 7.80 4.95
C ILE A 155 -1.52 7.04 5.55
N ILE A 156 -2.16 6.21 4.73
CA ILE A 156 -3.23 5.30 5.14
C ILE A 156 -2.80 3.87 4.85
N GLY A 157 -2.86 3.00 5.87
CA GLY A 157 -2.64 1.58 5.69
C GLY A 157 -3.96 0.83 5.51
N THR A 158 -4.00 -0.16 4.61
CA THR A 158 -5.17 -1.01 4.38
C THR A 158 -4.88 -2.45 4.79
N GLY A 159 -5.86 -3.10 5.39
CA GLY A 159 -5.73 -4.49 5.82
C GLY A 159 -7.07 -5.09 6.21
N TYR A 160 -7.07 -6.36 6.59
CA TYR A 160 -8.26 -7.08 7.04
C TYR A 160 -8.27 -7.15 8.56
N ALA A 161 -9.42 -6.85 9.18
CA ALA A 161 -9.57 -6.96 10.63
C ALA A 161 -9.34 -8.40 11.12
N CYS A 162 -9.65 -9.40 10.31
CA CYS A 162 -9.40 -10.81 10.64
C CYS A 162 -7.90 -11.16 10.69
N LEU A 163 -7.03 -10.25 10.29
CA LEU A 163 -5.58 -10.39 10.36
C LEU A 163 -4.98 -9.64 11.55
N LEU A 164 -5.81 -9.24 12.50
CA LEU A 164 -5.33 -8.67 13.76
C LEU A 164 -4.48 -9.70 14.51
N TYR A 165 -3.47 -9.24 15.20
CA TYR A 165 -2.59 -10.08 16.00
C TYR A 165 -2.17 -9.33 17.27
N THR A 166 -1.64 -10.06 18.26
CA THR A 166 -1.06 -9.46 19.45
C THR A 166 0.44 -9.36 19.28
N SER A 167 0.96 -8.16 19.36
CA SER A 167 2.39 -7.92 19.24
C SER A 167 3.13 -8.35 20.51
N PRO A 168 4.28 -9.03 20.39
CA PRO A 168 5.13 -9.31 21.54
C PRO A 168 5.81 -8.05 22.09
N SER A 169 6.06 -7.04 21.23
CA SER A 169 6.64 -5.76 21.64
C SER A 169 6.35 -4.70 20.59
N PRO A 170 5.93 -3.48 20.97
CA PRO A 170 5.73 -2.38 20.04
C PRO A 170 6.98 -2.03 19.22
N ARG A 171 8.19 -2.27 19.76
CA ARG A 171 9.46 -1.98 19.08
C ARG A 171 9.72 -2.89 17.89
N ASP A 172 9.05 -4.02 17.81
CA ASP A 172 9.26 -5.02 16.75
C ASP A 172 8.38 -4.77 15.53
N LEU A 173 7.58 -3.71 15.55
CA LEU A 173 6.54 -3.45 14.56
C LEU A 173 6.81 -2.16 13.77
N HIS A 174 7.46 -2.30 12.67
CA HIS A 174 7.60 -1.19 11.70
C HIS A 174 7.93 -1.69 10.30
#